data_2d429986af90fcc6ed220584ea05c6c6
#
_entry.id   2d429986af90fcc6ed220584ea05c6c6
#
_cell.length_a   1.000
_cell.length_b   1.000
_cell.length_c   1.000
_cell.angle_alpha   90.00
_cell.angle_beta   90.00
_cell.angle_gamma   90.00
#
_symmetry.space_group_name_H-M   'P 1'
#
loop_
_entity.id
_entity.type
_entity.pdbx_description
1 polymer ?
#
loop_
_entity_poly.entity_id
_entity_poly.type
_entity_poly.pdbx_seq_one_letter_code
_entity_poly.pdbx_strand_id
1 'polypeptide(L)'
;MDVLNVKVQKLNRDAILPVYASQGAACFDLHACLPDEAEVDHYDVGRINEGESRRATKEATVVGTGLAFEIPAGHVMLIFSRSGHGFKNQVRLSNCVGVIDSDYRGEVKVSLVSDNHKAQSKTLTVKHGDRIAQAMIVPLPAVQFEEVPVLSETDRGRGGFGSTGN
;
A
#
# COMPACT_ATOMS: atom_id res chain seq x y z
N MET A 1 -12.27 -6.85 24.32
CA MET A 1 -11.46 -5.94 23.48
C MET A 1 -12.34 -4.77 23.12
N ASP A 2 -11.85 -3.56 23.33
CA ASP A 2 -12.58 -2.37 22.92
C ASP A 2 -12.63 -2.30 21.39
N VAL A 3 -13.82 -2.05 20.86
CA VAL A 3 -14.05 -1.95 19.41
C VAL A 3 -13.83 -0.50 18.98
N LEU A 4 -12.88 -0.29 18.07
CA LEU A 4 -12.66 1.01 17.46
C LEU A 4 -13.69 1.23 16.34
N ASN A 5 -14.56 2.22 16.49
CA ASN A 5 -15.51 2.59 15.45
C ASN A 5 -14.87 3.54 14.44
N VAL A 6 -14.91 3.15 13.17
CA VAL A 6 -14.40 3.95 12.04
C VAL A 6 -15.55 4.22 11.10
N LYS A 7 -15.81 5.52 10.82
CA LYS A 7 -16.84 5.87 9.84
C LYS A 7 -16.28 5.73 8.44
N VAL A 8 -17.07 5.15 7.54
CA VAL A 8 -16.72 4.94 6.13
C VAL A 8 -17.80 5.54 5.27
N GLN A 9 -17.42 6.38 4.33
CA GLN A 9 -18.31 6.96 3.34
C GLN A 9 -18.09 6.26 1.99
N LYS A 10 -19.17 5.81 1.36
CA LYS A 10 -19.15 5.40 -0.04
C LYS A 10 -19.23 6.64 -0.92
N LEU A 11 -18.17 6.91 -1.68
CA LEU A 11 -18.14 7.96 -2.71
C LEU A 11 -18.74 7.46 -4.04
N ASN A 12 -18.75 6.14 -4.22
CA ASN A 12 -19.43 5.45 -5.29
C ASN A 12 -20.40 4.42 -4.67
N ARG A 13 -21.64 4.35 -5.17
CA ARG A 13 -22.67 3.42 -4.66
C ARG A 13 -22.25 1.95 -4.72
N ASP A 14 -21.43 1.60 -5.73
CA ASP A 14 -20.96 0.24 -5.98
C ASP A 14 -19.71 -0.11 -5.18
N ALA A 15 -19.14 0.85 -4.41
CA ALA A 15 -18.02 0.59 -3.55
C ALA A 15 -18.33 -0.48 -2.50
N ILE A 16 -17.37 -1.36 -2.24
CA ILE A 16 -17.50 -2.47 -1.30
C ILE A 16 -16.89 -2.06 0.04
N LEU A 17 -17.66 -2.11 1.13
CA LEU A 17 -17.15 -1.82 2.46
C LEU A 17 -16.08 -2.84 2.86
N PRO A 18 -15.04 -2.42 3.60
CA PRO A 18 -13.99 -3.31 4.06
C PRO A 18 -14.54 -4.40 4.98
N VAL A 19 -14.01 -5.60 4.84
CA VAL A 19 -14.35 -6.74 5.69
C VAL A 19 -13.09 -7.52 6.06
N TYR A 20 -13.07 -8.08 7.26
CA TYR A 20 -12.06 -9.05 7.65
C TYR A 20 -12.39 -10.41 7.04
N ALA A 21 -11.43 -11.03 6.37
CA ALA A 21 -11.63 -12.33 5.73
C ALA A 21 -11.85 -13.48 6.74
N SER A 22 -11.37 -13.32 7.97
CA SER A 22 -11.56 -14.26 9.08
C SER A 22 -11.50 -13.53 10.42
N GLN A 23 -11.99 -14.19 11.49
CA GLN A 23 -11.98 -13.63 12.84
C GLN A 23 -10.57 -13.29 13.36
N GLY A 24 -9.54 -14.00 12.90
CA GLY A 24 -8.15 -13.79 13.30
C GLY A 24 -7.34 -12.96 12.30
N ALA A 25 -7.96 -12.41 11.25
CA ALA A 25 -7.25 -11.59 10.27
C ALA A 25 -6.76 -10.29 10.90
N ALA A 26 -5.50 -9.94 10.69
CA ALA A 26 -4.91 -8.68 11.17
C ALA A 26 -5.33 -7.47 10.31
N CYS A 27 -5.62 -7.71 9.02
CA CYS A 27 -6.00 -6.69 8.06
C CYS A 27 -7.38 -6.97 7.49
N PHE A 28 -8.11 -5.92 7.15
CA PHE A 28 -9.29 -5.98 6.30
C PHE A 28 -8.92 -5.75 4.84
N ASP A 29 -9.67 -6.36 3.92
CA ASP A 29 -9.43 -6.20 2.48
C ASP A 29 -10.00 -4.88 1.95
N LEU A 30 -9.28 -4.25 1.00
CA LEU A 30 -9.73 -3.14 0.19
C LEU A 30 -10.00 -3.64 -1.25
N HIS A 31 -11.15 -3.24 -1.80
CA HIS A 31 -11.63 -3.71 -3.08
C HIS A 31 -11.56 -2.60 -4.14
N ALA A 32 -11.28 -2.98 -5.37
CA ALA A 32 -11.35 -2.08 -6.51
C ALA A 32 -12.80 -1.61 -6.75
N CYS A 33 -12.96 -0.31 -6.97
CA CYS A 33 -14.21 0.29 -7.41
C CYS A 33 -13.98 0.95 -8.77
N LEU A 34 -14.25 0.21 -9.83
CA LEU A 34 -13.95 0.60 -11.21
C LEU A 34 -15.23 0.55 -12.04
N PRO A 35 -15.47 1.52 -12.96
CA PRO A 35 -16.54 1.42 -13.95
C PRO A 35 -16.22 0.33 -15.00
N ASP A 36 -14.94 0.18 -15.34
CA ASP A 36 -14.42 -0.77 -16.32
C ASP A 36 -13.20 -1.50 -15.71
N GLU A 37 -12.75 -2.57 -16.39
CA GLU A 37 -11.53 -3.30 -15.99
C GLU A 37 -10.31 -2.39 -16.12
N ALA A 38 -9.40 -2.43 -15.15
CA ALA A 38 -8.10 -1.78 -15.22
C ALA A 38 -7.00 -2.82 -15.37
N GLU A 39 -6.07 -2.57 -16.26
CA GLU A 39 -4.88 -3.40 -16.41
C GLU A 39 -3.72 -2.81 -15.62
N VAL A 40 -3.08 -3.64 -14.82
CA VAL A 40 -1.80 -3.33 -14.20
C VAL A 40 -0.72 -3.78 -15.18
N ASP A 41 -0.27 -2.83 -15.98
CA ASP A 41 0.71 -3.11 -17.02
C ASP A 41 2.01 -3.65 -16.46
N HIS A 42 2.58 -4.58 -17.20
CA HIS A 42 3.95 -5.03 -17.00
C HIS A 42 4.92 -3.95 -17.46
N TYR A 43 6.01 -3.89 -16.76
CA TYR A 43 7.17 -3.15 -17.16
C TYR A 43 7.64 -3.61 -18.54
N ASP A 44 7.39 -2.85 -19.58
CA ASP A 44 8.08 -3.03 -20.85
C ASP A 44 9.51 -2.50 -20.69
N VAL A 45 10.44 -3.43 -20.47
CA VAL A 45 11.87 -3.13 -20.69
C VAL A 45 12.02 -3.04 -22.19
N GLY A 46 11.69 -1.87 -22.75
CA GLY A 46 11.93 -1.60 -24.14
C GLY A 46 13.35 -2.07 -24.48
N ARG A 47 13.51 -2.85 -25.55
CA ARG A 47 14.80 -3.38 -26.00
C ARG A 47 15.81 -2.23 -25.94
N ILE A 48 16.80 -2.36 -25.08
CA ILE A 48 17.95 -1.47 -25.01
C ILE A 48 18.72 -1.74 -26.32
N ASN A 49 18.54 -0.88 -27.31
CA ASN A 49 19.49 -0.81 -28.42
C ASN A 49 20.79 -0.32 -27.81
N GLU A 50 21.89 -1.01 -28.09
CA GLU A 50 23.23 -0.65 -27.62
C GLU A 50 23.49 0.84 -27.88
N GLY A 51 23.59 1.64 -26.79
CA GLY A 51 23.95 3.05 -26.83
C GLY A 51 22.91 4.05 -26.28
N GLU A 52 21.70 3.67 -25.96
CA GLU A 52 20.69 4.56 -25.35
C GLU A 52 20.35 4.17 -23.91
N SER A 53 20.75 5.01 -22.96
CA SER A 53 20.28 4.94 -21.56
C SER A 53 18.84 5.43 -21.47
N ARG A 54 17.86 4.64 -21.89
CA ARG A 54 16.47 4.93 -21.57
C ARG A 54 16.19 4.43 -20.16
N ARG A 55 15.97 5.37 -19.25
CA ARG A 55 15.27 5.08 -17.98
C ARG A 55 13.87 4.60 -18.35
N ALA A 56 13.65 3.31 -18.26
CA ALA A 56 12.32 2.76 -18.32
C ALA A 56 11.51 3.33 -17.14
N THR A 57 10.53 4.16 -17.42
CA THR A 57 9.60 4.69 -16.41
C THR A 57 8.56 3.62 -16.14
N LYS A 58 8.58 3.10 -14.94
CA LYS A 58 7.59 2.15 -14.46
C LYS A 58 6.29 2.93 -14.23
N GLU A 59 5.29 2.75 -15.07
CA GLU A 59 3.99 3.35 -14.84
C GLU A 59 3.23 2.53 -13.80
N ALA A 60 2.76 3.23 -12.77
CA ALA A 60 1.94 2.63 -11.75
C ALA A 60 0.46 2.79 -12.12
N THR A 61 -0.31 1.73 -11.98
CA THR A 61 -1.75 1.77 -12.18
C THR A 61 -2.45 2.19 -10.89
N VAL A 62 -3.18 3.30 -10.94
CA VAL A 62 -3.94 3.81 -9.80
C VAL A 62 -5.35 3.26 -9.84
N VAL A 63 -5.75 2.56 -8.77
CA VAL A 63 -7.06 1.94 -8.62
C VAL A 63 -7.79 2.56 -7.43
N GLY A 64 -8.98 3.10 -7.65
CA GLY A 64 -9.83 3.65 -6.60
C GLY A 64 -10.57 2.56 -5.83
N THR A 65 -10.89 2.84 -4.56
CA THR A 65 -11.75 1.98 -3.72
C THR A 65 -13.19 2.48 -3.68
N GLY A 66 -13.44 3.72 -4.13
CA GLY A 66 -14.73 4.39 -3.97
C GLY A 66 -15.08 4.72 -2.52
N LEU A 67 -14.11 4.66 -1.61
CA LEU A 67 -14.31 4.83 -0.17
C LEU A 67 -13.47 5.99 0.39
N ALA A 68 -14.06 6.74 1.33
CA ALA A 68 -13.38 7.66 2.21
C ALA A 68 -13.59 7.25 3.67
N PHE A 69 -12.63 7.58 4.54
CA PHE A 69 -12.63 7.15 5.93
C PHE A 69 -12.53 8.34 6.87
N GLU A 70 -13.22 8.26 8.01
CA GLU A 70 -12.99 9.12 9.16
C GLU A 70 -12.29 8.29 10.24
N ILE A 71 -10.97 8.31 10.19
CA ILE A 71 -10.12 7.59 11.14
C ILE A 71 -10.12 8.39 12.45
N PRO A 72 -10.35 7.75 13.61
CA PRO A 72 -10.30 8.45 14.89
C PRO A 72 -8.94 9.11 15.16
N ALA A 73 -8.95 10.29 15.78
CA ALA A 73 -7.72 10.96 16.20
C ALA A 73 -6.82 10.03 17.03
N GLY A 74 -5.51 10.17 16.88
CA GLY A 74 -4.54 9.29 17.52
C GLY A 74 -4.40 7.91 16.86
N HIS A 75 -4.93 7.73 15.65
CA HIS A 75 -4.78 6.52 14.86
C HIS A 75 -4.36 6.85 13.42
N VAL A 76 -3.80 5.85 12.76
CA VAL A 76 -3.43 5.89 11.34
C VAL A 76 -3.93 4.62 10.66
N MET A 77 -4.34 4.71 9.39
CA MET A 77 -4.57 3.53 8.57
C MET A 77 -3.34 3.24 7.71
N LEU A 78 -2.81 2.04 7.85
CA LEU A 78 -1.70 1.52 7.05
C LEU A 78 -2.25 0.56 5.99
N ILE A 79 -1.81 0.77 4.74
CA ILE A 79 -2.23 -0.03 3.59
C ILE A 79 -1.04 -0.83 3.08
N PHE A 80 -1.25 -2.12 2.85
CA PHE A 80 -0.24 -3.08 2.46
C PHE A 80 -0.62 -3.82 1.19
N SER A 81 0.40 -4.32 0.48
CA SER A 81 0.21 -5.28 -0.59
C SER A 81 -0.40 -6.58 -0.05
N ARG A 82 -1.13 -7.27 -0.92
CA ARG A 82 -1.65 -8.62 -0.60
C ARG A 82 -0.65 -9.67 -1.04
N SER A 83 -0.45 -10.68 -0.19
CA SER A 83 0.44 -11.81 -0.48
C SER A 83 0.07 -12.53 -1.77
N GLY A 84 -1.23 -12.69 -2.04
CA GLY A 84 -1.69 -13.34 -3.27
C GLY A 84 -1.24 -12.62 -4.54
N HIS A 85 -1.24 -11.30 -4.55
CA HIS A 85 -0.71 -10.52 -5.67
C HIS A 85 0.82 -10.56 -5.72
N GLY A 86 1.49 -10.41 -4.58
CA GLY A 86 2.95 -10.44 -4.50
C GLY A 86 3.52 -11.77 -4.99
N PHE A 87 3.06 -12.88 -4.42
CA PHE A 87 3.63 -14.20 -4.72
C PHE A 87 3.21 -14.77 -6.08
N LYS A 88 1.95 -14.54 -6.51
CA LYS A 88 1.44 -15.13 -7.76
C LYS A 88 1.70 -14.24 -8.98
N ASN A 89 1.58 -12.93 -8.82
CA ASN A 89 1.57 -11.99 -9.92
C ASN A 89 2.76 -11.02 -9.89
N GLN A 90 3.59 -11.04 -8.83
CA GLN A 90 4.67 -10.08 -8.59
C GLN A 90 4.18 -8.62 -8.62
N VAL A 91 2.96 -8.40 -8.13
CA VAL A 91 2.32 -7.08 -8.04
C VAL A 91 2.31 -6.61 -6.59
N ARG A 92 2.73 -5.37 -6.39
CA ARG A 92 2.77 -4.70 -5.08
C ARG A 92 2.29 -3.26 -5.16
N LEU A 93 2.16 -2.63 -4.00
CA LEU A 93 2.00 -1.18 -3.93
C LEU A 93 3.27 -0.48 -4.44
N SER A 94 3.10 0.61 -5.20
CA SER A 94 4.23 1.40 -5.70
C SER A 94 5.00 2.09 -4.58
N ASN A 95 4.32 2.51 -3.53
CA ASN A 95 4.87 3.18 -2.35
C ASN A 95 5.21 2.23 -1.18
N CYS A 96 5.17 0.92 -1.40
CA CYS A 96 5.40 -0.15 -0.42
C CYS A 96 4.35 -0.19 0.69
N VAL A 97 4.11 0.90 1.41
CA VAL A 97 3.09 1.07 2.45
C VAL A 97 2.36 2.38 2.20
N GLY A 98 1.04 2.33 2.17
CA GLY A 98 0.20 3.54 2.20
C GLY A 98 0.01 3.99 3.65
N VAL A 99 0.14 5.29 3.89
CA VAL A 99 -0.12 5.90 5.20
C VAL A 99 -1.26 6.89 5.03
N ILE A 100 -2.39 6.65 5.69
CA ILE A 100 -3.57 7.50 5.61
C ILE A 100 -3.78 8.18 6.96
N ASP A 101 -3.69 9.48 6.95
CA ASP A 101 -3.81 10.33 8.12
C ASP A 101 -5.26 10.37 8.64
N SER A 102 -5.43 10.65 9.94
CA SER A 102 -6.75 10.68 10.57
C SER A 102 -7.63 11.84 10.06
N ASP A 103 -7.05 12.90 9.51
CA ASP A 103 -7.75 14.06 8.94
C ASP A 103 -7.98 13.98 7.43
N TYR A 104 -7.47 12.93 6.75
CA TYR A 104 -7.72 12.72 5.33
C TYR A 104 -9.18 12.30 5.08
N ARG A 105 -9.86 13.02 4.18
CA ARG A 105 -11.26 12.76 3.80
C ARG A 105 -11.46 12.46 2.33
N GLY A 106 -10.36 12.36 1.57
CA GLY A 106 -10.41 11.99 0.17
C GLY A 106 -10.62 10.49 -0.05
N GLU A 107 -10.83 10.12 -1.29
CA GLU A 107 -10.91 8.71 -1.69
C GLU A 107 -9.58 8.00 -1.43
N VAL A 108 -9.65 6.85 -0.79
CA VAL A 108 -8.50 5.94 -0.68
C VAL A 108 -8.27 5.26 -2.03
N LYS A 109 -7.10 5.49 -2.59
CA LYS A 109 -6.64 4.90 -3.85
C LYS A 109 -5.37 4.10 -3.62
N VAL A 110 -5.20 3.08 -4.44
CA VAL A 110 -4.05 2.17 -4.40
C VAL A 110 -3.29 2.28 -5.71
N SER A 111 -2.00 2.52 -5.63
CA SER A 111 -1.11 2.55 -6.78
C SER A 111 -0.36 1.22 -6.87
N LEU A 112 -0.60 0.45 -7.93
CA LEU A 112 -0.06 -0.88 -8.15
C LEU A 112 1.06 -0.87 -9.19
N VAL A 113 2.10 -1.65 -8.95
CA VAL A 113 3.18 -1.90 -9.91
C VAL A 113 3.47 -3.39 -9.99
N SER A 114 3.84 -3.85 -11.17
CA SER A 114 4.34 -5.20 -11.37
C SER A 114 5.86 -5.21 -11.36
N ASP A 115 6.47 -6.11 -10.60
CA ASP A 115 7.92 -6.37 -10.60
C ASP A 115 8.31 -7.48 -11.59
N ASN A 116 7.37 -7.97 -12.36
CA ASN A 116 7.64 -8.99 -13.34
C ASN A 116 8.36 -8.40 -14.56
N HIS A 117 9.57 -8.85 -14.80
CA HIS A 117 10.43 -8.38 -15.90
C HIS A 117 10.42 -9.29 -17.14
N LYS A 118 9.57 -10.33 -17.14
CA LYS A 118 9.49 -11.24 -18.28
C LYS A 118 8.52 -10.68 -19.31
N ALA A 119 8.98 -10.41 -20.51
CA ALA A 119 8.21 -9.87 -21.64
C ALA A 119 6.96 -10.73 -22.05
N GLN A 120 6.80 -11.91 -21.48
CA GLN A 120 5.68 -12.84 -21.76
C GLN A 120 4.79 -13.08 -20.53
N SER A 121 4.95 -12.32 -19.44
CA SER A 121 4.13 -12.55 -18.27
C SER A 121 2.75 -11.90 -18.46
N LYS A 122 1.74 -12.55 -17.90
CA LYS A 122 0.35 -12.05 -17.98
C LYS A 122 0.23 -10.72 -17.21
N THR A 123 -0.31 -9.72 -17.88
CA THR A 123 -0.82 -8.50 -17.24
C THR A 123 -1.84 -8.88 -16.17
N LEU A 124 -1.76 -8.27 -15.00
CA LEU A 124 -2.81 -8.44 -14.01
C LEU A 124 -3.98 -7.55 -14.40
N THR A 125 -5.09 -8.13 -14.81
CA THR A 125 -6.34 -7.41 -14.99
C THR A 125 -7.03 -7.27 -13.64
N VAL A 126 -7.32 -6.04 -13.24
CA VAL A 126 -8.08 -5.71 -12.03
C VAL A 126 -9.51 -5.38 -12.45
N LYS A 127 -10.46 -6.11 -11.87
CA LYS A 127 -11.89 -5.92 -12.09
C LYS A 127 -12.53 -5.26 -10.88
N HIS A 128 -13.70 -4.65 -11.09
CA HIS A 128 -14.52 -4.18 -9.99
C HIS A 128 -14.75 -5.31 -8.97
N GLY A 129 -14.58 -5.00 -7.69
CA GLY A 129 -14.72 -5.95 -6.59
C GLY A 129 -13.50 -6.80 -6.30
N ASP A 130 -12.45 -6.74 -7.13
CA ASP A 130 -11.20 -7.44 -6.81
C ASP A 130 -10.53 -6.86 -5.55
N ARG A 131 -9.97 -7.73 -4.74
CA ARG A 131 -9.19 -7.32 -3.56
C ARG A 131 -7.81 -6.86 -3.99
N ILE A 132 -7.57 -5.55 -3.96
CA ILE A 132 -6.35 -4.91 -4.48
C ILE A 132 -5.29 -4.63 -3.43
N ALA A 133 -5.70 -4.45 -2.18
CA ALA A 133 -4.83 -4.18 -1.04
C ALA A 133 -5.48 -4.72 0.24
N GLN A 134 -4.76 -4.63 1.34
CA GLN A 134 -5.25 -4.89 2.68
C GLN A 134 -4.80 -3.77 3.61
N ALA A 135 -5.59 -3.48 4.65
CA ALA A 135 -5.28 -2.39 5.56
C ALA A 135 -5.54 -2.75 7.02
N MET A 136 -4.87 -2.06 7.92
CA MET A 136 -5.15 -2.09 9.35
C MET A 136 -5.15 -0.66 9.90
N ILE A 137 -5.82 -0.46 11.03
CA ILE A 137 -5.78 0.80 11.78
C ILE A 137 -5.03 0.55 13.08
N VAL A 138 -4.04 1.38 13.34
CA VAL A 138 -3.18 1.28 14.52
C VAL A 138 -3.15 2.60 15.30
N PRO A 139 -3.03 2.55 16.63
CA PRO A 139 -2.88 3.76 17.43
C PRO A 139 -1.50 4.40 17.19
N LEU A 140 -1.46 5.72 17.23
CA LEU A 140 -0.24 6.51 17.17
C LEU A 140 0.02 7.19 18.50
N PRO A 141 1.21 7.03 19.10
CA PRO A 141 1.61 7.86 20.22
C PRO A 141 1.80 9.30 19.77
N ALA A 142 1.47 10.26 20.63
CA ALA A 142 1.88 11.64 20.42
C ALA A 142 3.41 11.74 20.58
N VAL A 143 4.09 12.33 19.58
CA VAL A 143 5.54 12.50 19.60
C VAL A 143 5.86 13.99 19.60
N GLN A 144 6.73 14.38 20.53
CA GLN A 144 7.33 15.71 20.59
C GLN A 144 8.83 15.56 20.41
N PHE A 145 9.39 16.25 19.44
CA PHE A 145 10.84 16.27 19.22
C PHE A 145 11.48 17.33 20.12
N GLU A 146 12.57 16.92 20.78
CA GLU A 146 13.43 17.80 21.55
C GLU A 146 14.83 17.77 20.95
N GLU A 147 15.33 18.95 20.57
CA GLU A 147 16.70 19.09 20.09
C GLU A 147 17.67 19.04 21.25
N VAL A 148 18.59 18.09 21.22
CA VAL A 148 19.65 17.95 22.22
C VAL A 148 21.02 17.93 21.54
N PRO A 149 22.09 18.47 22.18
CA PRO A 149 23.43 18.49 21.58
C PRO A 149 24.05 17.10 21.45
N VAL A 150 23.69 16.17 22.31
CA VAL A 150 24.21 14.80 22.35
C VAL A 150 23.12 13.83 22.79
N LEU A 151 22.99 12.71 22.10
CA LEU A 151 22.12 11.61 22.52
C LEU A 151 22.81 10.73 23.57
N SER A 152 22.01 9.99 24.34
CA SER A 152 22.54 9.00 25.29
C SER A 152 23.35 7.92 24.57
N GLU A 153 24.36 7.39 25.25
CA GLU A 153 25.14 6.27 24.75
C GLU A 153 24.37 4.96 24.86
N THR A 154 24.64 4.03 23.92
CA THR A 154 24.12 2.66 23.92
C THR A 154 25.22 1.71 23.48
N ASP A 155 25.11 0.42 23.81
CA ASP A 155 26.07 -0.62 23.40
C ASP A 155 26.22 -0.71 21.87
N ARG A 156 25.17 -0.41 21.12
CA ARG A 156 25.21 -0.35 19.67
C ARG A 156 25.88 0.93 19.14
N GLY A 157 25.77 2.03 19.85
CA GLY A 157 26.28 3.33 19.46
C GLY A 157 25.83 3.74 18.06
N ARG A 158 26.78 4.10 17.20
CA ARG A 158 26.54 4.50 15.80
C ARG A 158 26.52 3.31 14.82
N GLY A 159 26.61 2.07 15.30
CA GLY A 159 26.64 0.87 14.47
C GLY A 159 25.33 0.66 13.71
N GLY A 160 25.42 0.41 12.41
CA GLY A 160 24.31 0.13 11.51
C GLY A 160 24.75 -0.77 10.36
N PHE A 161 23.85 -1.00 9.39
CA PHE A 161 24.16 -1.71 8.14
C PHE A 161 24.85 -3.08 8.33
N GLY A 162 24.38 -3.87 9.30
CA GLY A 162 24.96 -5.19 9.61
C GLY A 162 26.13 -5.17 10.59
N SER A 163 26.37 -4.09 11.34
CA SER A 163 27.44 -3.98 12.32
C SER A 163 27.36 -5.00 13.48
N THR A 164 26.23 -5.68 13.64
CA THR A 164 26.02 -6.72 14.65
C THR A 164 26.38 -8.14 14.16
N GLY A 165 26.93 -8.27 12.95
CA GLY A 165 27.33 -9.54 12.32
C GLY A 165 26.17 -10.24 11.58
N ASN A 166 26.55 -11.22 10.75
CA ASN A 166 25.61 -12.17 10.13
C ASN A 166 25.48 -13.40 11.05
#